data_fefdb06bb170ff6f9085e21bdc739ae6
#
_entry.id   fefdb06bb170ff6f9085e21bdc739ae6
#
_cell.length_a   1.000
_cell.length_b   1.000
_cell.length_c   1.000
_cell.angle_alpha   90.00
_cell.angle_beta   90.00
_cell.angle_gamma   90.00
#
_symmetry.space_group_name_H-M   'P 1'
#
loop_
_entity.id
_entity.type
_entity.pdbx_description
1 polymer ?
#
loop_
_entity_poly.entity_id
_entity_poly.type
_entity_poly.pdbx_seq_one_letter_code
_entity_poly.pdbx_strand_id
1 'polypeptide(L)'
;MRKITLLLLAMCFAISIKAQNHISNAFFEARAGFHNEINDNNKYHNHFTGDFFNFQMFGNITDNISYRVRQRLNKNPFTEDNIFNATDFLYFDWKINDKWSLMVGKQEIFIGGFEYDYAPIDVYYWSGFCNEIPQSYGIGAALGYSFDKDNILYLQIINSPFSLGNKDDLLSYNLAWFGKVSDWWKTIWSTNYVQGEKDNSLFYVALGNRFEINDFYLEADITQTINNNEDDLKYTYAFVGKLNYNYRDKLDAFIKGGYDKEPICYYSAYNTPFNYVDNYTFWGGGVEYFPLKNKDLRLHCVYYYNDKDKKHNIDFGVTWKLNVVRK
;
A
#
# COMPACT_ATOMS: atom_id res chain seq x y z
N MET A 1 -18.42 -23.69 27.46
CA MET A 1 -18.22 -22.91 26.24
C MET A 1 -19.25 -21.80 26.02
N ARG A 2 -20.57 -22.05 25.96
CA ARG A 2 -21.61 -21.00 25.76
C ARG A 2 -21.55 -19.81 26.73
N LYS A 3 -21.23 -20.02 28.03
CA LYS A 3 -21.16 -18.92 29.02
C LYS A 3 -19.95 -18.00 28.84
N ILE A 4 -18.83 -18.53 28.37
CA ILE A 4 -17.61 -17.75 28.09
C ILE A 4 -17.82 -16.90 26.81
N THR A 5 -18.49 -17.43 25.79
CA THR A 5 -18.82 -16.72 24.57
C THR A 5 -19.79 -15.55 24.83
N LEU A 6 -20.77 -15.74 25.72
CA LEU A 6 -21.69 -14.69 26.16
C LEU A 6 -20.99 -13.60 26.97
N LEU A 7 -20.02 -13.99 27.83
CA LEU A 7 -19.23 -13.03 28.62
C LEU A 7 -18.29 -12.19 27.69
N LEU A 8 -17.67 -12.84 26.73
CA LEU A 8 -16.85 -12.14 25.71
C LEU A 8 -17.69 -11.20 24.85
N LEU A 9 -18.88 -11.63 24.41
CA LEU A 9 -19.83 -10.78 23.69
C LEU A 9 -20.31 -9.59 24.57
N ALA A 10 -20.62 -9.82 25.83
CA ALA A 10 -21.04 -8.76 26.77
C ALA A 10 -19.88 -7.79 27.07
N MET A 11 -18.64 -8.28 27.22
CA MET A 11 -17.45 -7.43 27.31
C MET A 11 -17.22 -6.62 26.07
N CYS A 12 -17.35 -7.20 24.87
CA CYS A 12 -17.26 -6.47 23.59
C CYS A 12 -18.35 -5.38 23.49
N PHE A 13 -19.59 -5.65 23.95
CA PHE A 13 -20.66 -4.65 23.99
C PHE A 13 -20.41 -3.54 25.02
N ALA A 14 -19.91 -3.88 26.22
CA ALA A 14 -19.63 -2.89 27.27
C ALA A 14 -18.44 -1.97 26.88
N ILE A 15 -17.44 -2.51 26.20
CA ILE A 15 -16.32 -1.74 25.63
C ILE A 15 -16.81 -0.84 24.50
N SER A 16 -17.79 -1.27 23.69
CA SER A 16 -18.35 -0.50 22.58
C SER A 16 -18.98 0.81 23.03
N ILE A 17 -19.64 0.86 24.19
CA ILE A 17 -20.36 2.08 24.66
C ILE A 17 -19.37 3.17 25.10
N LYS A 18 -18.24 2.80 25.72
CA LYS A 18 -17.19 3.76 26.12
C LYS A 18 -16.24 4.11 24.95
N ALA A 19 -15.99 3.15 24.05
CA ALA A 19 -15.12 3.35 22.89
C ALA A 19 -15.74 4.24 21.80
N GLN A 20 -17.05 4.42 21.81
CA GLN A 20 -17.76 5.18 20.76
C GLN A 20 -17.33 6.66 20.65
N ASN A 21 -16.76 7.23 21.72
CA ASN A 21 -16.21 8.59 21.70
C ASN A 21 -14.81 8.69 21.07
N HIS A 22 -14.08 7.58 21.01
CA HIS A 22 -12.71 7.50 20.51
C HIS A 22 -12.60 6.97 19.07
N ILE A 23 -13.69 6.40 18.53
CA ILE A 23 -13.74 5.93 17.15
C ILE A 23 -14.27 7.05 16.28
N SER A 24 -13.45 7.53 15.32
CA SER A 24 -13.86 8.51 14.33
C SER A 24 -14.51 7.85 13.12
N ASN A 25 -13.96 6.71 12.70
CA ASN A 25 -14.50 5.94 11.58
C ASN A 25 -14.22 4.44 11.76
N ALA A 26 -15.19 3.61 11.40
CA ALA A 26 -15.02 2.16 11.30
C ALA A 26 -15.88 1.64 10.14
N PHE A 27 -15.27 0.85 9.26
CA PHE A 27 -15.95 0.34 8.08
C PHE A 27 -15.34 -0.97 7.58
N PHE A 28 -16.15 -1.73 6.85
CA PHE A 28 -15.69 -2.78 5.98
C PHE A 28 -15.55 -2.24 4.57
N GLU A 29 -14.53 -2.69 3.86
CA GLU A 29 -14.36 -2.41 2.44
C GLU A 29 -14.07 -3.71 1.69
N ALA A 30 -14.62 -3.83 0.50
CA ALA A 30 -14.42 -4.99 -0.33
C ALA A 30 -14.34 -4.61 -1.81
N ARG A 31 -13.57 -5.39 -2.58
CA ARG A 31 -13.53 -5.34 -4.04
C ARG A 31 -13.78 -6.76 -4.58
N ALA A 32 -14.72 -6.86 -5.51
CA ALA A 32 -14.99 -8.08 -6.24
C ALA A 32 -15.25 -7.75 -7.71
N GLY A 33 -14.95 -8.69 -8.58
CA GLY A 33 -15.08 -8.46 -10.01
C GLY A 33 -15.11 -9.72 -10.84
N PHE A 34 -15.17 -9.50 -12.15
CA PHE A 34 -15.02 -10.49 -13.19
C PHE A 34 -13.73 -10.19 -13.95
N HIS A 35 -12.80 -11.11 -13.90
CA HIS A 35 -11.51 -11.03 -14.60
C HIS A 35 -11.57 -11.83 -15.89
N ASN A 36 -11.11 -11.22 -16.96
CA ASN A 36 -10.94 -11.85 -18.26
C ASN A 36 -9.46 -11.71 -18.66
N GLU A 37 -8.73 -12.82 -18.65
CA GLU A 37 -7.34 -12.90 -19.09
C GLU A 37 -7.28 -13.53 -20.48
N ILE A 38 -6.54 -12.92 -21.39
CA ILE A 38 -6.30 -13.38 -22.74
C ILE A 38 -4.78 -13.43 -22.94
N ASN A 39 -4.22 -14.60 -23.17
CA ASN A 39 -2.80 -14.74 -23.48
C ASN A 39 -2.54 -14.73 -25.00
N ASP A 40 -1.29 -14.61 -25.42
CA ASP A 40 -0.86 -14.56 -26.82
C ASP A 40 -1.28 -15.79 -27.64
N ASN A 41 -1.61 -16.92 -26.99
CA ASN A 41 -2.12 -18.12 -27.64
C ASN A 41 -3.65 -18.14 -27.75
N ASN A 42 -4.33 -17.01 -27.53
CA ASN A 42 -5.80 -16.87 -27.51
C ASN A 42 -6.50 -17.82 -26.52
N LYS A 43 -5.82 -18.22 -25.44
CA LYS A 43 -6.46 -18.93 -24.34
C LYS A 43 -7.09 -17.93 -23.40
N TYR A 44 -8.37 -18.15 -23.12
CA TYR A 44 -9.16 -17.31 -22.22
C TYR A 44 -9.25 -17.96 -20.85
N HIS A 45 -9.05 -17.15 -19.81
CA HIS A 45 -9.32 -17.56 -18.44
C HIS A 45 -10.23 -16.51 -17.78
N ASN A 46 -11.48 -16.89 -17.60
CA ASN A 46 -12.53 -16.01 -17.11
C ASN A 46 -13.04 -16.49 -15.76
N HIS A 47 -13.08 -15.64 -14.77
CA HIS A 47 -13.57 -16.01 -13.46
C HIS A 47 -14.07 -14.82 -12.65
N PHE A 48 -14.98 -15.07 -11.73
CA PHE A 48 -15.32 -14.11 -10.67
C PHE A 48 -14.35 -14.25 -9.52
N THR A 49 -13.97 -13.12 -8.91
CA THR A 49 -13.06 -13.10 -7.77
C THR A 49 -13.49 -12.06 -6.74
N GLY A 50 -13.12 -12.31 -5.47
CA GLY A 50 -13.12 -11.33 -4.41
C GLY A 50 -11.68 -10.96 -4.07
N ASP A 51 -11.22 -9.80 -4.51
CA ASP A 51 -9.80 -9.43 -4.42
C ASP A 51 -9.43 -8.94 -3.02
N PHE A 52 -10.31 -8.17 -2.42
CA PHE A 52 -10.08 -7.55 -1.11
C PHE A 52 -11.30 -7.65 -0.23
N PHE A 53 -11.06 -7.90 1.04
CA PHE A 53 -12.05 -7.73 2.10
C PHE A 53 -11.32 -7.33 3.38
N ASN A 54 -11.47 -6.06 3.77
CA ASN A 54 -10.77 -5.46 4.89
C ASN A 54 -11.74 -4.88 5.90
N PHE A 55 -11.36 -4.91 7.18
CA PHE A 55 -11.94 -4.07 8.22
C PHE A 55 -10.94 -2.95 8.54
N GLN A 56 -11.42 -1.71 8.58
CA GLN A 56 -10.63 -0.56 8.99
C GLN A 56 -11.30 0.17 10.14
N MET A 57 -10.49 0.65 11.07
CA MET A 57 -10.92 1.48 12.18
C MET A 57 -9.82 2.49 12.51
N PHE A 58 -10.20 3.75 12.72
CA PHE A 58 -9.29 4.78 13.20
C PHE A 58 -10.03 5.79 14.08
N GLY A 59 -9.27 6.47 14.91
CA GLY A 59 -9.79 7.46 15.84
C GLY A 59 -8.71 8.03 16.73
N ASN A 60 -9.14 8.71 17.80
CA ASN A 60 -8.26 9.36 18.74
C ASN A 60 -8.39 8.72 20.12
N ILE A 61 -7.27 8.37 20.76
CA ILE A 61 -7.21 7.93 22.15
C ILE A 61 -7.29 9.17 23.05
N THR A 62 -6.56 10.21 22.66
CA THR A 62 -6.57 11.56 23.27
C THR A 62 -6.51 12.61 22.17
N ASP A 63 -6.53 13.90 22.51
CA ASP A 63 -6.40 14.99 21.54
C ASP A 63 -5.08 14.93 20.77
N ASN A 64 -4.04 14.30 21.34
CA ASN A 64 -2.70 14.23 20.75
C ASN A 64 -2.30 12.82 20.31
N ILE A 65 -3.11 11.80 20.57
CA ILE A 65 -2.79 10.41 20.20
C ILE A 65 -3.92 9.85 19.37
N SER A 66 -3.64 9.58 18.11
CA SER A 66 -4.51 8.86 17.19
C SER A 66 -4.07 7.41 17.00
N TYR A 67 -4.93 6.58 16.46
CA TYR A 67 -4.62 5.19 16.13
C TYR A 67 -5.27 4.79 14.81
N ARG A 68 -4.69 3.76 14.16
CA ARG A 68 -5.26 3.13 12.97
C ARG A 68 -5.10 1.61 13.04
N VAL A 69 -6.18 0.91 12.67
CA VAL A 69 -6.20 -0.54 12.50
C VAL A 69 -6.71 -0.85 11.10
N ARG A 70 -6.04 -1.73 10.36
CA ARG A 70 -6.54 -2.33 9.13
C ARG A 70 -6.23 -3.81 9.15
N GLN A 71 -7.29 -4.62 9.17
CA GLN A 71 -7.23 -6.07 9.19
C GLN A 71 -7.73 -6.62 7.86
N ARG A 72 -6.94 -7.45 7.20
CA ARG A 72 -7.39 -8.23 6.05
C ARG A 72 -8.25 -9.39 6.52
N LEU A 73 -9.46 -9.50 6.02
CA LEU A 73 -10.41 -10.57 6.35
C LEU A 73 -10.39 -11.70 5.30
N ASN A 74 -9.82 -11.45 4.11
CA ASN A 74 -9.58 -12.44 3.08
C ASN A 74 -8.29 -13.25 3.29
N LYS A 75 -7.50 -12.95 4.33
CA LYS A 75 -6.42 -13.80 4.84
C LYS A 75 -6.88 -14.49 6.11
N ASN A 76 -6.54 -15.77 6.26
CA ASN A 76 -6.88 -16.52 7.48
C ASN A 76 -5.84 -16.26 8.59
N PRO A 77 -6.15 -15.45 9.60
CA PRO A 77 -5.19 -15.14 10.66
C PRO A 77 -4.86 -16.34 11.57
N PHE A 78 -5.62 -17.43 11.46
CA PHE A 78 -5.43 -18.63 12.30
C PHE A 78 -4.54 -19.69 11.64
N THR A 79 -4.30 -19.58 10.33
CA THR A 79 -3.37 -20.47 9.58
C THR A 79 -2.01 -19.83 9.37
N GLU A 80 -1.89 -18.52 9.58
CA GLU A 80 -0.64 -17.80 9.57
C GLU A 80 0.06 -18.00 10.92
N ASP A 81 1.37 -18.24 10.93
CA ASP A 81 2.15 -18.40 12.17
C ASP A 81 2.11 -17.13 13.06
N ASN A 82 1.72 -16.00 12.46
CA ASN A 82 1.59 -14.72 13.14
C ASN A 82 0.33 -13.99 12.68
N ILE A 83 -0.56 -13.63 13.62
CA ILE A 83 -1.78 -12.85 13.35
C ILE A 83 -1.48 -11.51 12.63
N PHE A 84 -0.28 -10.95 12.87
CA PHE A 84 0.14 -9.72 12.21
C PHE A 84 0.32 -9.86 10.70
N ASN A 85 0.44 -11.07 10.13
CA ASN A 85 0.54 -11.27 8.69
C ASN A 85 -0.76 -10.90 7.95
N ALA A 86 -1.90 -10.94 8.62
CA ALA A 86 -3.19 -10.47 8.11
C ALA A 86 -3.54 -9.03 8.54
N THR A 87 -2.65 -8.35 9.27
CA THR A 87 -2.84 -6.97 9.73
C THR A 87 -1.92 -6.06 8.93
N ASP A 88 -2.46 -5.04 8.28
CA ASP A 88 -1.66 -4.03 7.57
C ASP A 88 -1.29 -2.87 8.50
N PHE A 89 -2.27 -2.34 9.22
CA PHE A 89 -2.06 -1.27 10.18
C PHE A 89 -2.48 -1.69 11.58
N LEU A 90 -1.61 -1.46 12.53
CA LEU A 90 -1.89 -1.49 13.97
C LEU A 90 -0.87 -0.58 14.66
N TYR A 91 -1.12 0.73 14.60
CA TYR A 91 -0.22 1.72 15.17
C TYR A 91 -0.97 2.82 15.91
N PHE A 92 -0.25 3.53 16.75
CA PHE A 92 -0.64 4.84 17.23
C PHE A 92 0.31 5.89 16.69
N ASP A 93 -0.22 7.10 16.52
CA ASP A 93 0.53 8.29 16.13
C ASP A 93 0.35 9.35 17.23
N TRP A 94 1.45 9.71 17.86
CA TRP A 94 1.50 10.68 18.94
C TRP A 94 2.03 12.02 18.44
N LYS A 95 1.18 13.01 18.39
CA LYS A 95 1.56 14.40 18.18
C LYS A 95 2.21 14.94 19.46
N ILE A 96 3.55 14.91 19.54
CA ILE A 96 4.33 15.39 20.69
C ILE A 96 4.14 16.90 20.88
N ASN A 97 4.18 17.63 19.75
CA ASN A 97 3.89 19.06 19.65
C ASN A 97 3.52 19.40 18.20
N ASP A 98 3.44 20.71 17.84
CA ASP A 98 3.05 21.12 16.49
C ASP A 98 4.05 20.74 15.39
N LYS A 99 5.29 20.41 15.75
CA LYS A 99 6.35 20.04 14.79
C LYS A 99 6.72 18.58 14.84
N TRP A 100 6.58 17.92 15.96
CA TRP A 100 7.07 16.54 16.15
C TRP A 100 5.94 15.58 16.37
N SER A 101 5.99 14.46 15.68
CA SER A 101 5.13 13.29 15.90
C SER A 101 5.94 12.00 15.98
N LEU A 102 5.38 11.00 16.64
CA LEU A 102 5.96 9.66 16.78
C LEU A 102 4.90 8.61 16.48
N MET A 103 5.08 7.87 15.39
CA MET A 103 4.25 6.74 15.00
C MET A 103 4.93 5.44 15.45
N VAL A 104 4.21 4.55 16.14
CA VAL A 104 4.75 3.27 16.63
C VAL A 104 3.74 2.17 16.40
N GLY A 105 4.21 1.04 15.92
CA GLY A 105 3.43 -0.17 15.67
C GLY A 105 3.59 -0.69 14.25
N LYS A 106 2.64 -1.50 13.79
CA LYS A 106 2.64 -1.99 12.41
C LYS A 106 2.10 -0.91 11.49
N GLN A 107 2.93 -0.50 10.57
CA GLN A 107 2.71 0.63 9.67
C GLN A 107 3.31 0.34 8.29
N GLU A 108 3.02 1.19 7.34
CA GLU A 108 3.64 1.14 6.01
C GLU A 108 5.13 1.41 6.10
N ILE A 109 5.90 0.67 5.29
CA ILE A 109 7.33 0.93 5.14
C ILE A 109 7.46 2.06 4.12
N PHE A 110 8.07 3.18 4.52
CA PHE A 110 8.16 4.38 3.68
C PHE A 110 9.20 4.23 2.55
N ILE A 111 8.86 3.41 1.55
CA ILE A 111 9.68 3.15 0.37
C ILE A 111 8.84 3.50 -0.87
N GLY A 112 9.42 4.22 -1.81
CA GLY A 112 8.77 4.48 -3.10
C GLY A 112 8.03 5.80 -3.17
N GLY A 113 7.22 5.94 -4.22
CA GLY A 113 6.47 7.13 -4.57
C GLY A 113 4.96 6.97 -4.42
N PHE A 114 4.19 7.63 -5.28
CA PHE A 114 2.73 7.63 -5.22
C PHE A 114 2.12 6.27 -5.50
N GLU A 115 2.67 5.48 -6.44
CA GLU A 115 2.15 4.14 -6.70
C GLU A 115 2.19 3.28 -5.45
N TYR A 116 3.31 3.31 -4.72
CA TYR A 116 3.51 2.51 -3.51
C TYR A 116 2.61 2.95 -2.36
N ASP A 117 2.34 4.26 -2.22
CA ASP A 117 1.49 4.85 -1.17
C ASP A 117 -0.01 4.53 -1.34
N TYR A 118 -0.43 4.09 -2.52
CA TYR A 118 -1.83 3.72 -2.74
C TYR A 118 -2.25 2.51 -1.90
N ALA A 119 -3.45 2.57 -1.35
CA ALA A 119 -4.05 1.39 -0.74
C ALA A 119 -4.22 0.27 -1.80
N PRO A 120 -3.85 -0.98 -1.50
CA PRO A 120 -3.93 -2.07 -2.49
C PRO A 120 -5.30 -2.26 -3.14
N ILE A 121 -6.38 -1.92 -2.43
CA ILE A 121 -7.75 -1.98 -2.95
C ILE A 121 -8.02 -0.94 -4.06
N ASP A 122 -7.19 0.11 -4.16
CA ASP A 122 -7.31 1.18 -5.14
C ASP A 122 -6.37 0.99 -6.35
N VAL A 123 -5.59 -0.10 -6.36
CA VAL A 123 -4.68 -0.43 -7.47
C VAL A 123 -5.17 -1.68 -8.17
N TYR A 124 -5.24 -1.64 -9.50
CA TYR A 124 -5.68 -2.77 -10.33
C TYR A 124 -4.50 -3.58 -10.86
N TYR A 125 -3.38 -2.92 -11.13
CA TYR A 125 -2.13 -3.55 -11.55
C TYR A 125 -0.93 -2.72 -11.09
N TRP A 126 0.15 -3.40 -10.77
CA TRP A 126 1.33 -2.85 -10.15
C TRP A 126 2.52 -2.81 -11.12
N SER A 127 3.48 -1.91 -10.87
CA SER A 127 4.83 -2.02 -11.41
C SER A 127 5.52 -3.29 -10.90
N GLY A 128 6.55 -3.73 -11.60
CA GLY A 128 7.41 -4.80 -11.11
C GLY A 128 8.05 -4.45 -9.79
N PHE A 129 8.49 -3.20 -9.60
CA PHE A 129 9.03 -2.71 -8.34
C PHE A 129 8.09 -2.93 -7.15
N CYS A 130 6.84 -2.49 -7.26
CA CYS A 130 5.86 -2.66 -6.17
C CYS A 130 5.44 -4.12 -5.96
N ASN A 131 5.38 -4.91 -7.03
CA ASN A 131 4.97 -6.32 -6.99
C ASN A 131 6.01 -7.21 -6.32
N GLU A 132 7.29 -6.88 -6.45
CA GLU A 132 8.40 -7.69 -5.94
C GLU A 132 8.79 -7.34 -4.49
N ILE A 133 8.20 -6.31 -3.88
CA ILE A 133 8.35 -6.05 -2.44
C ILE A 133 7.42 -7.00 -1.68
N PRO A 134 7.95 -8.00 -0.95
CA PRO A 134 7.14 -9.07 -0.40
C PRO A 134 6.21 -8.62 0.73
N GLN A 135 6.58 -7.54 1.43
CA GLN A 135 5.81 -7.01 2.55
C GLN A 135 5.90 -5.49 2.62
N SER A 136 4.78 -4.83 2.36
CA SER A 136 4.70 -3.36 2.41
C SER A 136 4.46 -2.79 3.80
N TYR A 137 4.19 -3.63 4.82
CA TYR A 137 3.86 -3.22 6.18
C TYR A 137 4.73 -3.95 7.20
N GLY A 138 5.43 -3.21 8.06
CA GLY A 138 6.32 -3.72 9.08
C GLY A 138 5.97 -3.21 10.48
N ILE A 139 6.62 -3.76 11.50
CA ILE A 139 6.55 -3.27 12.88
C ILE A 139 7.77 -2.40 13.12
N GLY A 140 7.55 -1.17 13.62
CA GLY A 140 8.62 -0.22 13.86
C GLY A 140 8.14 1.10 14.40
N ALA A 141 9.00 2.11 14.27
CA ALA A 141 8.72 3.48 14.70
C ALA A 141 9.13 4.47 13.61
N ALA A 142 8.38 5.57 13.50
CA ALA A 142 8.68 6.69 12.62
C ALA A 142 8.58 8.02 13.40
N LEU A 143 9.64 8.79 13.40
CA LEU A 143 9.69 10.13 13.95
C LEU A 143 9.42 11.11 12.82
N GLY A 144 8.36 11.90 12.93
CA GLY A 144 7.96 12.91 11.97
C GLY A 144 8.37 14.31 12.42
N TYR A 145 8.87 15.12 11.49
CA TYR A 145 9.11 16.54 11.67
C TYR A 145 8.35 17.35 10.61
N SER A 146 7.37 18.14 11.05
CA SER A 146 6.58 19.01 10.19
C SER A 146 7.28 20.38 10.07
N PHE A 147 7.69 20.71 8.85
CA PHE A 147 8.20 22.06 8.53
C PHE A 147 7.04 23.06 8.54
N ASP A 148 5.92 22.65 7.98
CA ASP A 148 4.64 23.36 7.95
C ASP A 148 3.48 22.33 7.91
N LYS A 149 2.27 22.80 7.59
CA LYS A 149 1.06 21.95 7.55
C LYS A 149 1.04 20.94 6.38
N ASP A 150 1.79 21.19 5.32
CA ASP A 150 1.77 20.44 4.07
C ASP A 150 3.09 19.64 3.85
N ASN A 151 4.09 19.82 4.74
CA ASN A 151 5.42 19.24 4.57
C ASN A 151 5.89 18.53 5.84
N ILE A 152 6.09 17.22 5.76
CA ILE A 152 6.59 16.40 6.84
C ILE A 152 7.73 15.49 6.36
N LEU A 153 8.80 15.45 7.15
CA LEU A 153 9.93 14.54 6.97
C LEU A 153 9.84 13.45 8.04
N TYR A 154 9.87 12.20 7.62
CA TYR A 154 9.90 11.04 8.52
C TYR A 154 11.26 10.36 8.51
N LEU A 155 11.77 10.07 9.70
CA LEU A 155 12.83 9.08 9.92
C LEU A 155 12.17 7.83 10.52
N GLN A 156 12.21 6.72 9.78
CA GLN A 156 11.57 5.47 10.19
C GLN A 156 12.62 4.36 10.36
N ILE A 157 12.46 3.58 11.44
CA ILE A 157 13.19 2.33 11.66
C ILE A 157 12.12 1.24 11.83
N ILE A 158 12.17 0.22 10.99
CA ILE A 158 11.10 -0.76 10.87
C ILE A 158 11.68 -2.11 10.44
N ASN A 159 10.98 -3.22 10.73
CA ASN A 159 11.39 -4.52 10.20
C ASN A 159 11.48 -4.48 8.68
N SER A 160 12.53 -5.09 8.14
CA SER A 160 12.77 -5.14 6.71
C SER A 160 11.60 -5.81 5.96
N PRO A 161 11.19 -5.32 4.78
CA PRO A 161 10.24 -6.00 3.93
C PRO A 161 10.69 -7.41 3.51
N PHE A 162 11.99 -7.70 3.63
CA PHE A 162 12.59 -9.00 3.34
C PHE A 162 12.78 -9.88 4.58
N SER A 163 12.34 -9.44 5.75
CA SER A 163 12.26 -10.25 6.98
C SER A 163 11.04 -11.16 6.91
N LEU A 164 11.16 -12.31 6.25
CA LEU A 164 10.11 -13.32 6.14
C LEU A 164 10.35 -14.45 7.13
N GLY A 165 9.31 -14.83 7.85
CA GLY A 165 9.38 -15.86 8.89
C GLY A 165 9.91 -15.33 10.22
N ASN A 166 10.65 -16.15 10.98
CA ASN A 166 11.14 -15.83 12.33
C ASN A 166 12.48 -15.06 12.33
N LYS A 167 12.81 -14.33 11.27
CA LYS A 167 14.03 -13.54 11.18
C LYS A 167 13.73 -12.07 11.46
N ASP A 168 13.57 -11.76 12.75
CA ASP A 168 13.15 -10.43 13.21
C ASP A 168 14.31 -9.43 13.38
N ASP A 169 15.54 -9.81 13.00
CA ASP A 169 16.76 -9.02 13.15
C ASP A 169 17.12 -8.14 11.95
N LEU A 170 16.38 -8.27 10.83
CA LEU A 170 16.59 -7.45 9.66
C LEU A 170 15.76 -6.17 9.73
N LEU A 171 16.41 -5.04 9.53
CA LEU A 171 15.78 -3.72 9.63
C LEU A 171 15.82 -2.96 8.31
N SER A 172 14.90 -2.03 8.18
CA SER A 172 14.87 -0.99 7.16
C SER A 172 14.95 0.38 7.83
N TYR A 173 15.82 1.23 7.30
CA TYR A 173 16.04 2.61 7.74
C TYR A 173 15.59 3.52 6.61
N ASN A 174 14.55 4.29 6.85
CA ASN A 174 13.87 5.06 5.83
C ASN A 174 13.84 6.54 6.19
N LEU A 175 14.20 7.37 5.24
CA LEU A 175 14.00 8.81 5.30
C LEU A 175 13.02 9.17 4.19
N ALA A 176 11.85 9.69 4.55
CA ALA A 176 10.80 9.98 3.58
C ALA A 176 10.22 11.38 3.78
N TRP A 177 10.08 12.13 2.71
CA TRP A 177 9.43 13.42 2.68
C TRP A 177 8.09 13.33 1.95
N PHE A 178 7.03 13.55 2.69
CA PHE A 178 5.69 13.77 2.18
C PHE A 178 5.46 15.28 2.12
N GLY A 179 5.33 15.84 0.92
CA GLY A 179 5.39 17.27 0.78
C GLY A 179 4.56 17.86 -0.34
N LYS A 180 4.47 19.19 -0.26
CA LYS A 180 3.84 20.05 -1.24
C LYS A 180 4.81 21.17 -1.60
N VAL A 181 5.40 21.06 -2.77
CA VAL A 181 6.35 22.09 -3.28
C VAL A 181 5.59 23.36 -3.69
N SER A 182 4.40 23.17 -4.28
CA SER A 182 3.49 24.26 -4.66
C SER A 182 2.05 23.72 -4.67
N ASP A 183 1.05 24.60 -4.90
CA ASP A 183 -0.36 24.19 -4.91
C ASP A 183 -0.69 23.12 -5.96
N TRP A 184 0.09 23.07 -7.02
CA TRP A 184 -0.09 22.13 -8.12
C TRP A 184 0.94 21.00 -8.16
N TRP A 185 1.94 20.97 -7.21
CA TRP A 185 3.00 19.97 -7.19
C TRP A 185 3.17 19.36 -5.79
N LYS A 186 2.80 18.10 -5.67
CA LYS A 186 2.99 17.26 -4.46
C LYS A 186 4.10 16.25 -4.68
N THR A 187 4.76 15.85 -3.62
CA THR A 187 5.89 14.93 -3.66
C THR A 187 5.79 13.87 -2.58
N ILE A 188 6.27 12.68 -2.89
CA ILE A 188 6.62 11.62 -1.94
C ILE A 188 8.02 11.15 -2.35
N TRP A 189 9.03 11.62 -1.65
CA TRP A 189 10.42 11.26 -1.90
C TRP A 189 10.97 10.45 -0.76
N SER A 190 11.71 9.40 -1.06
CA SER A 190 12.35 8.59 -0.03
C SER A 190 13.75 8.17 -0.40
N THR A 191 14.54 7.91 0.63
CA THR A 191 15.81 7.20 0.55
C THR A 191 15.83 6.14 1.64
N ASN A 192 16.22 4.93 1.30
CA ASN A 192 15.96 3.76 2.13
C ASN A 192 17.18 2.83 2.11
N TYR A 193 17.63 2.43 3.27
CA TYR A 193 18.59 1.33 3.44
C TYR A 193 17.85 0.12 4.02
N VAL A 194 17.80 -0.96 3.26
CA VAL A 194 16.99 -2.14 3.58
C VAL A 194 17.90 -3.34 3.70
N GLN A 195 17.95 -3.93 4.88
CA GLN A 195 18.71 -5.15 5.12
C GLN A 195 18.00 -6.36 4.54
N GLY A 196 18.75 -7.21 3.89
CA GLY A 196 18.34 -8.53 3.43
C GLY A 196 19.16 -9.62 4.15
N GLU A 197 18.91 -10.87 3.83
CA GLU A 197 19.65 -12.01 4.37
C GLU A 197 21.08 -12.08 3.84
N LYS A 198 21.98 -12.73 4.59
CA LYS A 198 23.38 -13.03 4.20
C LYS A 198 24.18 -11.78 3.81
N ASP A 199 24.10 -10.74 4.65
CA ASP A 199 24.82 -9.46 4.47
C ASP A 199 24.46 -8.70 3.19
N ASN A 200 23.40 -9.12 2.49
CA ASN A 200 22.84 -8.35 1.38
C ASN A 200 22.08 -7.13 1.88
N SER A 201 22.16 -6.06 1.16
CA SER A 201 21.37 -4.86 1.43
C SER A 201 20.95 -4.16 0.14
N LEU A 202 19.80 -3.51 0.20
CA LEU A 202 19.29 -2.68 -0.87
C LEU A 202 19.26 -1.23 -0.44
N PHE A 203 19.66 -0.37 -1.34
CA PHE A 203 19.48 1.05 -1.18
C PHE A 203 18.51 1.54 -2.25
N TYR A 204 17.41 2.16 -1.81
CA TYR A 204 16.42 2.75 -2.70
C TYR A 204 16.49 4.26 -2.66
N VAL A 205 16.29 4.88 -3.81
CA VAL A 205 15.97 6.30 -3.95
C VAL A 205 14.71 6.39 -4.79
N ALA A 206 13.66 6.92 -4.21
CA ALA A 206 12.39 7.09 -4.91
C ALA A 206 11.97 8.55 -4.94
N LEU A 207 11.54 9.00 -6.11
CA LEU A 207 11.09 10.36 -6.39
C LEU A 207 9.68 10.30 -6.99
N GLY A 208 8.68 10.33 -6.13
CA GLY A 208 7.28 10.41 -6.53
C GLY A 208 6.83 11.85 -6.67
N ASN A 209 6.24 12.19 -7.82
CA ASN A 209 5.75 13.52 -8.11
C ASN A 209 4.32 13.46 -8.63
N ARG A 210 3.46 14.33 -8.13
CA ARG A 210 2.09 14.51 -8.62
C ARG A 210 1.87 15.97 -8.97
N PHE A 211 1.44 16.19 -10.21
CA PHE A 211 1.11 17.50 -10.76
C PHE A 211 -0.40 17.60 -10.95
N GLU A 212 -1.04 18.53 -10.25
CA GLU A 212 -2.50 18.71 -10.24
C GLU A 212 -2.87 19.99 -11.00
N ILE A 213 -3.66 19.86 -12.07
CA ILE A 213 -4.12 21.00 -12.88
C ILE A 213 -5.61 20.82 -13.17
N ASN A 214 -6.45 21.61 -12.51
CA ASN A 214 -7.92 21.51 -12.60
C ASN A 214 -8.40 20.08 -12.26
N ASP A 215 -9.08 19.43 -13.20
CA ASP A 215 -9.64 18.09 -13.06
C ASP A 215 -8.63 16.97 -13.42
N PHE A 216 -7.39 17.33 -13.76
CA PHE A 216 -6.34 16.39 -14.13
C PHE A 216 -5.26 16.30 -13.06
N TYR A 217 -4.70 15.12 -12.88
CA TYR A 217 -3.40 14.97 -12.25
C TYR A 217 -2.51 13.98 -13.02
N LEU A 218 -1.23 14.29 -13.04
CA LEU A 218 -0.17 13.44 -13.57
C LEU A 218 0.72 13.00 -12.41
N GLU A 219 0.88 11.71 -12.24
CA GLU A 219 1.89 11.12 -11.36
C GLU A 219 3.07 10.62 -12.18
N ALA A 220 4.26 10.80 -11.64
CA ALA A 220 5.51 10.32 -12.20
C ALA A 220 6.41 9.84 -11.06
N ASP A 221 6.57 8.54 -10.94
CA ASP A 221 7.42 7.91 -9.95
C ASP A 221 8.68 7.36 -10.64
N ILE A 222 9.82 7.68 -10.07
CA ILE A 222 11.12 7.14 -10.47
C ILE A 222 11.74 6.51 -9.25
N THR A 223 12.07 5.23 -9.32
CA THR A 223 12.76 4.52 -8.26
C THR A 223 14.05 3.92 -8.79
N GLN A 224 15.16 4.23 -8.14
CA GLN A 224 16.44 3.57 -8.37
C GLN A 224 16.72 2.62 -7.20
N THR A 225 17.12 1.40 -7.53
CA THR A 225 17.55 0.42 -6.54
C THR A 225 19.02 0.07 -6.78
N ILE A 226 19.79 0.08 -5.71
CA ILE A 226 21.19 -0.33 -5.71
C ILE A 226 21.27 -1.56 -4.81
N ASN A 227 21.67 -2.68 -5.38
CA ASN A 227 21.97 -3.89 -4.62
C ASN A 227 23.45 -3.89 -4.26
N ASN A 228 23.73 -3.92 -2.97
CA ASN A 228 25.09 -4.11 -2.45
C ASN A 228 25.26 -5.60 -2.12
N ASN A 229 25.74 -6.34 -3.10
CA ASN A 229 26.19 -7.73 -2.91
C ASN A 229 27.72 -7.74 -2.83
N GLU A 230 28.31 -8.68 -2.06
CA GLU A 230 29.77 -8.70 -1.80
C GLU A 230 30.65 -8.63 -3.06
N ASP A 231 30.12 -9.06 -4.23
CA ASP A 231 30.90 -9.16 -5.46
C ASP A 231 30.62 -8.08 -6.52
N ASP A 232 29.41 -7.47 -6.56
CA ASP A 232 29.04 -6.51 -7.61
C ASP A 232 27.93 -5.54 -7.19
N LEU A 233 28.16 -4.24 -7.40
CA LEU A 233 27.11 -3.23 -7.29
C LEU A 233 26.21 -3.29 -8.53
N LYS A 234 24.96 -3.73 -8.36
CA LYS A 234 23.99 -3.76 -9.45
C LYS A 234 22.93 -2.67 -9.29
N TYR A 235 22.67 -1.96 -10.38
CA TYR A 235 21.72 -0.86 -10.45
C TYR A 235 20.49 -1.27 -11.25
N THR A 236 19.32 -1.10 -10.65
CA THR A 236 18.04 -1.26 -11.33
C THR A 236 17.22 0.01 -11.18
N TYR A 237 16.25 0.20 -12.04
CA TYR A 237 15.34 1.36 -11.94
C TYR A 237 13.94 1.01 -12.42
N ALA A 238 12.98 1.70 -11.84
CA ALA A 238 11.58 1.65 -12.20
C ALA A 238 11.09 3.06 -12.56
N PHE A 239 10.28 3.15 -13.58
CA PHE A 239 9.55 4.36 -13.94
C PHE A 239 8.07 4.04 -14.07
N VAL A 240 7.22 4.82 -13.42
CA VAL A 240 5.76 4.69 -13.48
C VAL A 240 5.14 6.04 -13.77
N GLY A 241 4.28 6.10 -14.76
CA GLY A 241 3.47 7.28 -15.07
C GLY A 241 1.98 6.97 -14.98
N LYS A 242 1.20 7.87 -14.38
CA LYS A 242 -0.26 7.79 -14.34
C LYS A 242 -0.87 9.16 -14.62
N LEU A 243 -1.70 9.25 -15.63
CA LEU A 243 -2.54 10.41 -15.89
C LEU A 243 -3.97 10.08 -15.49
N ASN A 244 -4.58 10.91 -14.68
CA ASN A 244 -5.96 10.77 -14.24
C ASN A 244 -6.79 12.02 -14.58
N TYR A 245 -8.03 11.80 -14.92
CA TYR A 245 -9.04 12.83 -15.15
C TYR A 245 -10.25 12.59 -14.26
N ASN A 246 -10.63 13.57 -13.43
CA ASN A 246 -11.81 13.52 -12.59
C ASN A 246 -12.92 14.36 -13.21
N TYR A 247 -14.05 13.74 -13.52
CA TYR A 247 -15.22 14.44 -14.05
C TYR A 247 -16.29 14.55 -12.95
N ARG A 248 -16.46 15.77 -12.43
CA ARG A 248 -17.52 16.15 -11.49
C ARG A 248 -17.63 15.23 -10.27
N ASP A 249 -16.53 14.69 -9.77
CA ASP A 249 -16.50 13.74 -8.65
C ASP A 249 -17.30 12.44 -8.85
N LYS A 250 -17.76 12.18 -10.08
CA LYS A 250 -18.58 11.01 -10.40
C LYS A 250 -17.88 9.98 -11.26
N LEU A 251 -16.89 10.41 -12.02
CA LEU A 251 -16.17 9.54 -12.94
C LEU A 251 -14.71 9.90 -12.93
N ASP A 252 -13.88 8.89 -12.67
CA ASP A 252 -12.44 8.96 -12.84
C ASP A 252 -12.05 8.12 -14.04
N ALA A 253 -11.27 8.69 -14.94
CA ALA A 253 -10.65 7.97 -16.04
C ALA A 253 -9.14 8.08 -15.91
N PHE A 254 -8.43 6.98 -16.10
CA PHE A 254 -6.98 6.97 -15.98
C PHE A 254 -6.29 6.14 -17.06
N ILE A 255 -5.07 6.54 -17.36
CA ILE A 255 -4.08 5.71 -18.05
C ILE A 255 -2.84 5.61 -17.16
N LYS A 256 -2.24 4.43 -17.12
CA LYS A 256 -1.04 4.14 -16.32
C LYS A 256 -0.14 3.21 -17.10
N GLY A 257 1.15 3.45 -17.03
CA GLY A 257 2.14 2.56 -17.60
C GLY A 257 3.50 2.78 -16.97
N GLY A 258 4.40 1.86 -17.23
CA GLY A 258 5.73 1.92 -16.67
C GLY A 258 6.69 0.91 -17.27
N TYR A 259 7.93 1.06 -16.87
CA TYR A 259 9.03 0.19 -17.23
C TYR A 259 9.92 -0.04 -16.02
N ASP A 260 10.21 -1.30 -15.74
CA ASP A 260 11.13 -1.72 -14.69
C ASP A 260 12.30 -2.44 -15.36
N LYS A 261 13.52 -1.95 -15.11
CA LYS A 261 14.73 -2.63 -15.52
C LYS A 261 15.13 -3.64 -14.47
N GLU A 262 15.03 -4.93 -14.80
CA GLU A 262 15.47 -6.05 -13.97
C GLU A 262 15.05 -5.87 -12.49
N PRO A 263 13.74 -5.78 -12.19
CA PRO A 263 13.29 -5.59 -10.81
C PRO A 263 13.81 -6.73 -9.92
N ILE A 264 14.11 -6.38 -8.68
CA ILE A 264 14.66 -7.33 -7.70
C ILE A 264 13.53 -8.15 -7.14
N CYS A 265 13.61 -9.47 -7.30
CA CYS A 265 12.66 -10.43 -6.80
C CYS A 265 13.23 -11.16 -5.58
N TYR A 266 12.44 -11.28 -4.54
CA TYR A 266 12.78 -12.06 -3.36
C TYR A 266 12.12 -13.43 -3.38
N TYR A 267 12.89 -14.47 -3.63
CA TYR A 267 12.41 -15.85 -3.50
C TYR A 267 12.79 -16.43 -2.13
N SER A 268 11.85 -16.39 -1.20
CA SER A 268 12.05 -16.94 0.16
C SER A 268 12.31 -18.46 0.20
N ALA A 269 11.92 -19.18 -0.86
CA ALA A 269 11.98 -20.65 -0.88
C ALA A 269 13.40 -21.24 -1.02
N TYR A 270 14.41 -20.46 -1.39
CA TYR A 270 15.69 -21.03 -1.80
C TYR A 270 16.94 -20.48 -1.08
N ASN A 271 16.79 -19.67 -0.03
CA ASN A 271 17.95 -19.06 0.64
C ASN A 271 18.96 -18.41 -0.34
N THR A 272 18.48 -17.95 -1.48
CA THR A 272 19.32 -17.31 -2.49
C THR A 272 19.36 -15.80 -2.28
N PRO A 273 20.47 -15.13 -2.63
CA PRO A 273 20.53 -13.68 -2.67
C PRO A 273 19.44 -13.13 -3.61
N PHE A 274 19.17 -11.84 -3.52
CA PHE A 274 18.21 -11.15 -4.38
C PHE A 274 18.37 -11.56 -5.85
N ASN A 275 17.31 -12.14 -6.42
CA ASN A 275 17.29 -12.49 -7.82
C ASN A 275 16.70 -11.32 -8.62
N TYR A 276 17.14 -11.21 -9.86
CA TYR A 276 16.62 -10.26 -10.80
C TYR A 276 15.66 -10.97 -11.74
N VAL A 277 14.52 -10.36 -12.00
CA VAL A 277 13.62 -10.80 -13.04
C VAL A 277 13.89 -9.99 -14.31
N ASP A 278 13.42 -10.50 -15.44
CA ASP A 278 13.54 -9.79 -16.73
C ASP A 278 12.90 -8.40 -16.67
N ASN A 279 13.31 -7.54 -17.57
CA ASN A 279 12.68 -6.24 -17.77
C ASN A 279 11.18 -6.37 -17.86
N TYR A 280 10.47 -5.44 -17.26
CA TYR A 280 9.03 -5.48 -17.14
C TYR A 280 8.41 -4.21 -17.70
N THR A 281 7.58 -4.34 -18.73
CA THR A 281 6.80 -3.24 -19.27
C THR A 281 5.32 -3.51 -19.06
N PHE A 282 4.60 -2.51 -18.60
CA PHE A 282 3.16 -2.61 -18.42
C PHE A 282 2.48 -1.31 -18.81
N TRP A 283 1.25 -1.42 -19.26
CA TRP A 283 0.42 -0.27 -19.56
C TRP A 283 -1.05 -0.64 -19.53
N GLY A 284 -1.89 0.33 -19.31
CA GLY A 284 -3.33 0.12 -19.29
C GLY A 284 -4.06 1.39 -18.92
N GLY A 285 -5.35 1.25 -18.71
CA GLY A 285 -6.21 2.34 -18.30
C GLY A 285 -7.57 1.84 -17.88
N GLY A 286 -8.33 2.72 -17.29
CA GLY A 286 -9.64 2.34 -16.78
C GLY A 286 -10.53 3.53 -16.51
N VAL A 287 -11.75 3.18 -16.18
CA VAL A 287 -12.79 4.12 -15.79
C VAL A 287 -13.40 3.64 -14.48
N GLU A 288 -13.57 4.55 -13.56
CA GLU A 288 -14.24 4.34 -12.27
C GLU A 288 -15.47 5.25 -12.20
N TYR A 289 -16.61 4.68 -11.89
CA TYR A 289 -17.85 5.43 -11.73
C TYR A 289 -18.34 5.36 -10.28
N PHE A 290 -18.64 6.52 -9.71
CA PHE A 290 -19.10 6.71 -8.33
C PHE A 290 -20.58 7.11 -8.34
N PRO A 291 -21.53 6.15 -8.22
CA PRO A 291 -22.95 6.44 -8.23
C PRO A 291 -23.43 7.22 -7.00
N LEU A 292 -22.68 7.12 -5.88
CA LEU A 292 -23.03 7.76 -4.62
C LEU A 292 -22.14 8.98 -4.37
N LYS A 293 -22.71 10.06 -3.82
CA LYS A 293 -21.96 11.29 -3.48
C LYS A 293 -20.84 11.06 -2.45
N ASN A 294 -21.02 10.11 -1.54
CA ASN A 294 -20.05 9.77 -0.51
C ASN A 294 -18.91 8.85 -1.01
N LYS A 295 -18.96 8.45 -2.29
CA LYS A 295 -17.98 7.55 -2.95
C LYS A 295 -17.83 6.17 -2.25
N ASP A 296 -18.83 5.76 -1.45
CA ASP A 296 -18.80 4.45 -0.78
C ASP A 296 -19.08 3.27 -1.74
N LEU A 297 -19.47 3.56 -2.97
CA LEU A 297 -19.65 2.59 -4.05
C LEU A 297 -18.92 3.07 -5.29
N ARG A 298 -18.06 2.21 -5.85
CA ARG A 298 -17.30 2.44 -7.07
C ARG A 298 -17.46 1.25 -8.01
N LEU A 299 -17.90 1.50 -9.22
CA LEU A 299 -17.89 0.54 -10.32
C LEU A 299 -16.66 0.82 -11.17
N HIS A 300 -15.99 -0.21 -11.66
CA HIS A 300 -14.80 -0.05 -12.49
C HIS A 300 -14.81 -0.97 -13.72
N CYS A 301 -14.14 -0.48 -14.75
CA CYS A 301 -13.76 -1.23 -15.93
C CYS A 301 -12.31 -0.85 -16.25
N VAL A 302 -11.41 -1.81 -16.21
CA VAL A 302 -9.99 -1.60 -16.37
C VAL A 302 -9.42 -2.60 -17.37
N TYR A 303 -8.62 -2.12 -18.29
CA TYR A 303 -7.80 -2.93 -19.17
C TYR A 303 -6.33 -2.70 -18.86
N TYR A 304 -5.54 -3.78 -18.83
CA TYR A 304 -4.08 -3.67 -18.74
C TYR A 304 -3.38 -4.84 -19.42
N TYR A 305 -2.16 -4.56 -19.85
CA TYR A 305 -1.23 -5.51 -20.44
C TYR A 305 0.09 -5.47 -19.68
N ASN A 306 0.71 -6.62 -19.51
CA ASN A 306 2.10 -6.72 -19.07
C ASN A 306 2.87 -7.68 -20.00
N ASP A 307 4.13 -7.36 -20.26
CA ASP A 307 4.97 -8.12 -21.18
C ASP A 307 5.62 -9.35 -20.53
N LYS A 308 5.70 -9.41 -19.20
CA LYS A 308 6.23 -10.56 -18.45
C LYS A 308 5.37 -11.80 -18.67
N ASP A 309 4.06 -11.66 -18.49
CA ASP A 309 3.09 -12.75 -18.63
C ASP A 309 2.50 -12.82 -20.03
N LYS A 310 2.74 -11.79 -20.86
CA LYS A 310 2.15 -11.62 -22.19
C LYS A 310 0.63 -11.77 -22.17
N LYS A 311 0.01 -11.15 -21.18
CA LYS A 311 -1.43 -11.24 -20.94
C LYS A 311 -2.11 -9.89 -21.10
N HIS A 312 -3.24 -9.93 -21.79
CA HIS A 312 -4.22 -8.85 -21.80
C HIS A 312 -5.27 -9.14 -20.72
N ASN A 313 -5.52 -8.19 -19.85
CA ASN A 313 -6.46 -8.33 -18.74
C ASN A 313 -7.56 -7.30 -18.89
N ILE A 314 -8.80 -7.72 -18.67
CA ILE A 314 -9.96 -6.84 -18.61
C ILE A 314 -10.72 -7.16 -17.33
N ASP A 315 -10.82 -6.18 -16.45
CA ASP A 315 -11.44 -6.31 -15.14
C ASP A 315 -12.70 -5.44 -15.07
N PHE A 316 -13.81 -6.06 -14.75
CA PHE A 316 -15.06 -5.38 -14.41
C PHE A 316 -15.41 -5.67 -12.98
N GLY A 317 -15.71 -4.65 -12.19
CA GLY A 317 -16.02 -4.96 -10.81
C GLY A 317 -16.61 -3.82 -10.02
N VAL A 318 -16.73 -4.08 -8.74
CA VAL A 318 -17.29 -3.19 -7.75
C VAL A 318 -16.42 -3.15 -6.50
N THR A 319 -16.18 -1.95 -6.01
CA THR A 319 -15.59 -1.69 -4.69
C THR A 319 -16.64 -0.97 -3.86
N TRP A 320 -16.84 -1.42 -2.61
CA TRP A 320 -17.81 -0.78 -1.73
C TRP A 320 -17.30 -0.67 -0.31
N LYS A 321 -17.82 0.32 0.42
CA LYS A 321 -17.58 0.53 1.84
C LYS A 321 -18.89 0.42 2.61
N LEU A 322 -18.89 -0.40 3.67
CA LEU A 322 -19.99 -0.48 4.62
C LEU A 322 -19.55 0.23 5.90
N ASN A 323 -20.02 1.45 6.09
CA ASN A 323 -19.69 2.23 7.27
C ASN A 323 -20.45 1.69 8.50
N VAL A 324 -19.70 1.32 9.53
CA VAL A 324 -20.23 0.90 10.84
C VAL A 324 -20.30 2.10 11.78
N VAL A 325 -19.28 2.94 11.76
CA VAL A 325 -19.21 4.22 12.47
C VAL A 325 -18.68 5.27 11.50
N ARG A 326 -19.32 6.41 11.45
CA ARG A 326 -18.85 7.58 10.68
C ARG A 326 -19.25 8.84 11.47
N LYS A 327 -18.28 9.58 11.97
CA LYS A 327 -18.45 10.87 12.68
C LYS A 327 -18.03 12.03 11.83
#